data_0a4140fdb129766b021f334af3596a4f
#
_entry.id   0a4140fdb129766b021f334af3596a4f
#
_cell.length_a   1.000
_cell.length_b   1.000
_cell.length_c   1.000
_cell.angle_alpha   90.00
_cell.angle_beta   90.00
_cell.angle_gamma   90.00
#
_symmetry.space_group_name_H-M   'P 1'
#
loop_
_entity.id
_entity.type
_entity.pdbx_description
1 polymer ?
#
loop_
_entity_poly.entity_id
_entity_poly.type
_entity_poly.pdbx_seq_one_letter_code
_entity_poly.pdbx_strand_id
1 'polypeptide(L)'
;MKTLFDKTNLGTINMKNRFLRGALWTALADEKGHMTNELSDVYEELARGGVGTIVTGYAFVTENEQPNPRMMGIYDDSFIPEYKEFTDKIHRLGSNIIMQIVYGGFMTEFNVGERVIWGPSTTKNEVTGTLSREMTKEDIKYLVNAYAEAALRVKKSGFDGVEIHGGHGYLVSQFLSPYYNKRTDEYGGSIENRGRFVFEIFKAIREKVGEKFPILIKLNSSDYVKEGGLTIEDSLYVAERLAELGIDAIEVTGGNESIEEVMKDNLGPSRTKVAISKDRESYFKEYAIKLAERTNKPVILSGGNRHFDVMEELLNDTNIEYFSLSRPLTAEPDLINKWYSGDLKKPKCKSCNQCYKTYGKRCIFNIK
;
A
#
# COMPACT_ATOMS: atom_id res chain seq x y z
N MET A 1 1.02 3.68 -29.88
CA MET A 1 1.69 2.92 -28.80
C MET A 1 1.78 3.83 -27.59
N LYS A 2 1.34 3.36 -26.41
CA LYS A 2 1.45 4.12 -25.16
C LYS A 2 2.91 4.09 -24.67
N THR A 3 3.37 5.15 -24.01
CA THR A 3 4.67 5.16 -23.34
C THR A 3 4.53 5.30 -21.84
N LEU A 4 5.53 4.87 -21.09
CA LEU A 4 5.56 5.01 -19.62
C LEU A 4 5.68 6.47 -19.17
N PHE A 5 6.05 7.36 -20.08
CA PHE A 5 6.17 8.81 -19.84
C PHE A 5 5.00 9.63 -20.36
N ASP A 6 3.96 9.02 -20.90
CA ASP A 6 2.75 9.75 -21.29
C ASP A 6 2.09 10.40 -20.07
N LYS A 7 1.64 11.63 -20.23
CA LYS A 7 0.75 12.28 -19.25
C LYS A 7 -0.59 11.58 -19.27
N THR A 8 -1.15 11.35 -18.10
CA THR A 8 -2.40 10.61 -17.92
C THR A 8 -3.11 11.04 -16.64
N ASN A 9 -4.27 10.47 -16.34
CA ASN A 9 -5.02 10.77 -15.13
C ASN A 9 -5.29 9.49 -14.32
N LEU A 10 -5.01 9.55 -13.02
CA LEU A 10 -5.41 8.53 -12.06
C LEU A 10 -6.57 9.10 -11.22
N GLY A 11 -7.80 8.77 -11.58
CA GLY A 11 -8.96 9.52 -11.09
C GLY A 11 -8.85 11.00 -11.47
N THR A 12 -8.85 11.89 -10.48
CA THR A 12 -8.65 13.33 -10.67
C THR A 12 -7.17 13.77 -10.57
N ILE A 13 -6.24 12.87 -10.32
CA ILE A 13 -4.81 13.15 -10.20
C ILE A 13 -4.18 13.25 -11.59
N ASN A 14 -3.61 14.41 -11.94
CA ASN A 14 -2.84 14.58 -13.17
C ASN A 14 -1.45 13.96 -13.03
N MET A 15 -1.20 12.88 -13.75
CA MET A 15 0.05 12.13 -13.73
C MET A 15 1.02 12.62 -14.82
N LYS A 16 2.26 13.00 -14.46
CA LYS A 16 3.29 13.37 -15.43
C LYS A 16 3.94 12.16 -16.13
N ASN A 17 3.79 10.97 -15.55
CA ASN A 17 4.21 9.68 -16.09
C ASN A 17 3.43 8.55 -15.36
N ARG A 18 3.61 7.30 -15.77
CA ARG A 18 2.87 6.14 -15.26
C ARG A 18 3.54 5.43 -14.07
N PHE A 19 4.54 6.09 -13.44
CA PHE A 19 5.28 5.52 -12.32
C PHE A 19 4.77 6.04 -10.97
N LEU A 20 4.56 5.10 -10.04
CA LEU A 20 4.31 5.40 -8.64
C LEU A 20 5.48 4.91 -7.77
N ARG A 21 5.80 5.66 -6.71
CA ARG A 21 6.57 5.15 -5.58
C ARG A 21 5.60 4.43 -4.67
N GLY A 22 5.63 3.09 -4.65
CA GLY A 22 4.77 2.31 -3.76
C GLY A 22 5.13 2.49 -2.28
N ALA A 23 4.14 2.40 -1.41
CA ALA A 23 4.30 2.59 0.02
C ALA A 23 5.45 1.76 0.62
N LEU A 24 6.25 2.38 1.48
CA LEU A 24 7.31 1.73 2.25
C LEU A 24 7.50 2.47 3.58
N TRP A 25 7.37 1.75 4.68
CA TRP A 25 7.71 2.25 6.00
C TRP A 25 9.23 2.50 6.10
N THR A 26 9.61 3.73 6.49
CA THR A 26 11.01 4.15 6.60
C THR A 26 11.53 4.21 8.02
N ALA A 27 10.66 4.14 9.03
CA ALA A 27 10.99 4.32 10.44
C ALA A 27 11.71 5.66 10.73
N LEU A 28 11.28 6.75 10.09
CA LEU A 28 11.89 8.08 10.21
C LEU A 28 10.93 9.16 10.76
N ALA A 29 9.66 8.84 11.02
CA ALA A 29 8.80 9.74 11.81
C ALA A 29 9.30 9.85 13.26
N ASP A 30 8.76 10.77 14.06
CA ASP A 30 9.01 10.76 15.48
C ASP A 30 8.28 9.62 16.21
N GLU A 31 8.42 9.54 17.54
CA GLU A 31 7.82 8.47 18.33
C GLU A 31 6.28 8.49 18.33
N LYS A 32 5.68 9.66 18.05
CA LYS A 32 4.22 9.86 17.98
C LYS A 32 3.68 9.83 16.55
N GLY A 33 4.55 9.71 15.56
CA GLY A 33 4.19 9.63 14.15
C GLY A 33 4.22 10.97 13.41
N HIS A 34 4.74 12.04 14.01
CA HIS A 34 4.89 13.32 13.35
C HIS A 34 6.05 13.34 12.34
N MET A 35 5.94 14.25 11.37
CA MET A 35 6.94 14.42 10.32
C MET A 35 8.28 14.91 10.89
N THR A 36 9.36 14.27 10.47
CA THR A 36 10.72 14.76 10.71
C THR A 36 11.34 15.30 9.42
N ASN A 37 12.40 16.11 9.55
CA ASN A 37 13.14 16.58 8.38
C ASN A 37 13.72 15.40 7.57
N GLU A 38 14.28 14.39 8.25
CA GLU A 38 14.83 13.20 7.59
C GLU A 38 13.78 12.44 6.76
N LEU A 39 12.54 12.36 7.27
CA LEU A 39 11.43 11.73 6.56
C LEU A 39 11.02 12.57 5.35
N SER A 40 10.91 13.89 5.50
CA SER A 40 10.63 14.84 4.41
C SER A 40 11.67 14.72 3.29
N ASP A 41 12.96 14.71 3.65
CA ASP A 41 14.08 14.61 2.70
C ASP A 41 14.00 13.37 1.81
N VAL A 42 13.58 12.21 2.36
CA VAL A 42 13.39 10.98 1.58
C VAL A 42 12.36 11.17 0.47
N TYR A 43 11.23 11.80 0.79
CA TYR A 43 10.17 12.03 -0.20
C TYR A 43 10.53 13.13 -1.20
N GLU A 44 11.21 14.19 -0.74
CA GLU A 44 11.72 15.24 -1.64
C GLU A 44 12.75 14.69 -2.63
N GLU A 45 13.65 13.80 -2.20
CA GLU A 45 14.60 13.13 -3.08
C GLU A 45 13.89 12.31 -4.18
N LEU A 46 12.84 11.56 -3.82
CA LEU A 46 12.00 10.83 -4.76
C LEU A 46 11.30 11.76 -5.76
N ALA A 47 10.77 12.89 -5.30
CA ALA A 47 10.09 13.87 -6.16
C ALA A 47 11.06 14.51 -7.15
N ARG A 48 12.28 14.92 -6.70
CA ARG A 48 13.37 15.39 -7.56
C ARG A 48 13.82 14.32 -8.54
N GLY A 49 13.71 13.04 -8.16
CA GLY A 49 14.05 11.88 -9.01
C GLY A 49 13.06 11.59 -10.14
N GLY A 50 11.98 12.37 -10.26
CA GLY A 50 11.08 12.37 -11.41
C GLY A 50 9.88 11.45 -11.32
N VAL A 51 9.66 10.76 -10.18
CA VAL A 51 8.49 9.91 -10.02
C VAL A 51 7.19 10.70 -10.14
N GLY A 52 6.17 10.15 -10.81
CA GLY A 52 4.90 10.84 -11.08
C GLY A 52 4.07 11.04 -9.81
N THR A 53 3.92 9.99 -9.03
CA THR A 53 3.16 10.00 -7.77
C THR A 53 3.90 9.21 -6.69
N ILE A 54 3.88 9.71 -5.48
CA ILE A 54 4.46 9.06 -4.30
C ILE A 54 3.31 8.57 -3.42
N VAL A 55 3.29 7.28 -3.08
CA VAL A 55 2.50 6.76 -1.96
C VAL A 55 3.40 6.72 -0.73
N THR A 56 2.98 7.37 0.35
CA THR A 56 3.77 7.43 1.59
C THR A 56 3.93 6.05 2.22
N GLY A 57 4.85 5.91 3.16
CA GLY A 57 4.76 4.84 4.14
C GLY A 57 3.39 4.91 4.83
N TYR A 58 2.85 3.76 5.23
CA TYR A 58 1.53 3.70 5.84
C TYR A 58 1.45 4.50 7.14
N ALA A 59 0.35 5.25 7.33
CA ALA A 59 0.07 6.06 8.49
C ALA A 59 -1.03 5.39 9.36
N PHE A 60 -0.80 5.33 10.69
CA PHE A 60 -1.78 4.76 11.60
C PHE A 60 -2.91 5.73 11.91
N VAL A 61 -4.14 5.19 12.02
CA VAL A 61 -5.39 5.97 12.06
C VAL A 61 -5.98 6.18 13.46
N THR A 62 -5.40 5.54 14.49
CA THR A 62 -5.82 5.68 15.89
C THR A 62 -4.62 5.86 16.80
N GLU A 63 -4.69 6.74 17.81
CA GLU A 63 -3.61 6.96 18.77
C GLU A 63 -3.24 5.68 19.54
N ASN A 64 -4.24 4.84 19.79
CA ASN A 64 -4.08 3.62 20.60
C ASN A 64 -3.38 2.46 19.87
N GLU A 65 -3.13 2.58 18.57
CA GLU A 65 -2.50 1.50 17.81
C GLU A 65 -1.53 2.05 16.77
N GLN A 66 -0.25 1.84 17.01
CA GLN A 66 0.87 2.15 16.11
C GLN A 66 1.55 0.82 15.77
N PRO A 67 1.38 0.29 14.56
CA PRO A 67 1.91 -1.03 14.18
C PRO A 67 3.40 -1.17 14.34
N ASN A 68 4.16 -0.15 13.97
CA ASN A 68 5.62 -0.16 13.99
C ASN A 68 6.18 1.14 14.60
N PRO A 69 7.37 1.12 15.20
CA PRO A 69 7.97 2.33 15.76
C PRO A 69 8.27 3.36 14.67
N ARG A 70 8.14 4.64 15.02
CA ARG A 70 8.51 5.76 14.15
C ARG A 70 7.87 5.70 12.74
N MET A 71 6.64 5.20 12.64
CA MET A 71 5.83 5.31 11.43
C MET A 71 4.96 6.58 11.47
N MET A 72 4.53 7.04 10.31
CA MET A 72 3.64 8.20 10.19
C MET A 72 2.30 7.97 10.88
N GLY A 73 1.74 9.01 11.52
CA GLY A 73 0.40 9.02 12.10
C GLY A 73 -0.53 9.99 11.37
N ILE A 74 -1.84 9.80 11.54
CA ILE A 74 -2.89 10.71 11.04
C ILE A 74 -4.15 10.64 11.93
N TYR A 75 -3.97 10.29 13.21
CA TYR A 75 -5.07 10.02 14.15
C TYR A 75 -5.75 11.26 14.71
N ASP A 76 -5.12 12.43 14.67
CA ASP A 76 -5.72 13.71 15.12
C ASP A 76 -5.37 14.90 14.22
N ASP A 77 -5.93 16.06 14.54
CA ASP A 77 -5.81 17.26 13.69
C ASP A 77 -4.44 17.98 13.81
N SER A 78 -3.59 17.62 14.80
CA SER A 78 -2.24 18.19 14.96
C SER A 78 -1.32 17.90 13.78
N PHE A 79 -1.57 16.81 13.06
CA PHE A 79 -0.82 16.42 11.85
C PHE A 79 -1.07 17.32 10.64
N ILE A 80 -2.22 18.04 10.59
CA ILE A 80 -2.64 18.78 9.39
C ILE A 80 -1.63 19.88 9.00
N PRO A 81 -1.16 20.76 9.92
CA PRO A 81 -0.26 21.85 9.52
C PRO A 81 1.07 21.35 8.95
N GLU A 82 1.70 20.38 9.60
CA GLU A 82 3.00 19.84 9.18
C GLU A 82 2.91 19.10 7.83
N TYR A 83 1.86 18.29 7.65
CA TYR A 83 1.62 17.61 6.39
C TYR A 83 1.23 18.57 5.27
N LYS A 84 0.57 19.69 5.56
CA LYS A 84 0.30 20.73 4.57
C LYS A 84 1.61 21.35 4.04
N GLU A 85 2.53 21.69 4.92
CA GLU A 85 3.85 22.20 4.52
C GLU A 85 4.61 21.15 3.69
N PHE A 86 4.55 19.91 4.10
CA PHE A 86 5.20 18.78 3.42
C PHE A 86 4.62 18.55 2.01
N THR A 87 3.29 18.48 1.85
CA THR A 87 2.66 18.28 0.53
C THR A 87 2.96 19.45 -0.40
N ASP A 88 2.96 20.68 0.10
CA ASP A 88 3.34 21.87 -0.67
C ASP A 88 4.80 21.78 -1.18
N LYS A 89 5.73 21.19 -0.40
CA LYS A 89 7.12 20.95 -0.86
C LYS A 89 7.15 19.93 -2.01
N ILE A 90 6.44 18.82 -1.89
CA ILE A 90 6.39 17.78 -2.91
C ILE A 90 5.76 18.30 -4.21
N HIS A 91 4.68 19.06 -4.12
CA HIS A 91 4.02 19.67 -5.27
C HIS A 91 4.95 20.67 -6.01
N ARG A 92 5.70 21.49 -5.27
CA ARG A 92 6.71 22.39 -5.90
C ARG A 92 7.80 21.63 -6.65
N LEU A 93 8.09 20.40 -6.27
CA LEU A 93 9.01 19.50 -6.97
C LEU A 93 8.35 18.75 -8.14
N GLY A 94 7.05 18.98 -8.40
CA GLY A 94 6.33 18.47 -9.54
C GLY A 94 5.92 17.00 -9.42
N SER A 95 5.74 16.47 -8.21
CA SER A 95 5.18 15.13 -7.97
C SER A 95 3.87 15.22 -7.21
N ASN A 96 2.95 14.28 -7.47
CA ASN A 96 1.77 14.09 -6.64
C ASN A 96 2.13 13.24 -5.42
N ILE A 97 1.30 13.33 -4.37
CA ILE A 97 1.51 12.54 -3.16
C ILE A 97 0.18 12.02 -2.57
N ILE A 98 0.14 10.74 -2.28
CA ILE A 98 -1.00 10.01 -1.71
C ILE A 98 -0.58 9.46 -0.35
N MET A 99 -1.41 9.56 0.68
CA MET A 99 -1.15 8.92 1.96
C MET A 99 -1.78 7.54 2.02
N GLN A 100 -1.00 6.51 2.32
CA GLN A 100 -1.53 5.20 2.67
C GLN A 100 -1.91 5.18 4.15
N ILE A 101 -3.13 4.72 4.47
CA ILE A 101 -3.66 4.63 5.84
C ILE A 101 -3.89 3.18 6.25
N VAL A 102 -3.64 2.87 7.52
CA VAL A 102 -3.62 1.50 8.03
C VAL A 102 -4.08 1.40 9.49
N TYR A 103 -4.61 0.24 9.84
CA TYR A 103 -4.66 -0.31 11.19
C TYR A 103 -3.98 -1.68 11.17
N GLY A 104 -3.05 -1.94 12.09
CA GLY A 104 -2.17 -3.11 12.05
C GLY A 104 -2.87 -4.43 12.33
N GLY A 105 -3.77 -4.44 13.29
CA GLY A 105 -4.24 -5.70 13.84
C GLY A 105 -3.05 -6.49 14.43
N PHE A 106 -3.02 -7.81 14.31
CA PHE A 106 -1.92 -8.62 14.82
C PHE A 106 -0.57 -8.44 14.05
N MET A 107 -0.55 -7.61 12.99
CA MET A 107 0.72 -7.15 12.38
C MET A 107 1.42 -6.09 13.23
N THR A 108 0.77 -5.61 14.28
CA THR A 108 1.39 -4.69 15.24
C THR A 108 2.49 -5.39 16.01
N GLU A 109 3.70 -4.82 15.99
CA GLU A 109 4.88 -5.31 16.70
C GLU A 109 5.34 -4.35 17.81
N PHE A 110 4.86 -3.12 17.78
CA PHE A 110 5.29 -2.06 18.68
C PHE A 110 4.37 -1.93 19.89
N ASN A 111 4.94 -2.02 21.10
CA ASN A 111 4.23 -1.89 22.40
C ASN A 111 3.02 -2.82 22.55
N VAL A 112 3.10 -4.03 22.03
CA VAL A 112 1.97 -5.00 22.02
C VAL A 112 1.49 -5.38 23.42
N GLY A 113 2.33 -5.33 24.46
CA GLY A 113 1.95 -5.62 25.84
C GLY A 113 1.19 -4.48 26.54
N GLU A 114 1.13 -3.30 25.95
CA GLU A 114 0.52 -2.10 26.55
C GLU A 114 -0.88 -1.79 26.00
N ARG A 115 -1.37 -2.60 25.03
CA ARG A 115 -2.62 -2.33 24.32
C ARG A 115 -3.38 -3.59 23.92
N VAL A 116 -4.67 -3.43 23.66
CA VAL A 116 -5.49 -4.49 23.09
C VAL A 116 -5.35 -4.46 21.58
N ILE A 117 -4.80 -5.52 21.01
CA ILE A 117 -4.69 -5.68 19.56
C ILE A 117 -6.00 -6.25 19.02
N TRP A 118 -6.63 -5.55 18.09
CA TRP A 118 -7.89 -5.96 17.47
C TRP A 118 -7.64 -6.80 16.22
N GLY A 119 -8.53 -7.77 15.98
CA GLY A 119 -8.59 -8.59 14.78
C GLY A 119 -10.01 -8.99 14.43
N PRO A 120 -10.25 -9.59 13.27
CA PRO A 120 -11.59 -10.12 12.95
C PRO A 120 -12.00 -11.22 13.91
N SER A 121 -11.04 -11.98 14.42
CA SER A 121 -11.22 -13.06 15.39
C SER A 121 -10.05 -13.11 16.36
N THR A 122 -10.16 -13.90 17.43
CA THR A 122 -9.04 -14.18 18.33
C THR A 122 -8.08 -15.14 17.63
N THR A 123 -7.04 -14.58 17.02
CA THR A 123 -6.05 -15.31 16.23
C THR A 123 -4.65 -14.80 16.53
N LYS A 124 -3.64 -15.50 16.00
CA LYS A 124 -2.22 -15.23 16.26
C LYS A 124 -1.47 -15.01 14.95
N ASN A 125 -0.59 -14.01 14.93
CA ASN A 125 0.46 -13.89 13.93
C ASN A 125 1.48 -15.02 14.15
N GLU A 126 1.69 -15.89 13.16
CA GLU A 126 2.58 -17.05 13.29
C GLU A 126 4.05 -16.65 13.39
N VAL A 127 4.43 -15.54 12.76
CA VAL A 127 5.82 -15.07 12.69
C VAL A 127 6.24 -14.34 13.97
N THR A 128 5.38 -13.43 14.49
CA THR A 128 5.72 -12.57 15.64
C THR A 128 5.13 -13.07 16.95
N GLY A 129 4.11 -13.92 16.89
CA GLY A 129 3.39 -14.40 18.08
C GLY A 129 2.33 -13.41 18.61
N THR A 130 2.14 -12.26 17.99
CA THR A 130 1.16 -11.26 18.42
C THR A 130 -0.26 -11.83 18.35
N LEU A 131 -1.02 -11.73 19.47
CA LEU A 131 -2.40 -12.18 19.57
C LEU A 131 -3.36 -11.03 19.31
N SER A 132 -4.43 -11.28 18.58
CA SER A 132 -5.56 -10.37 18.48
C SER A 132 -6.75 -10.81 19.34
N ARG A 133 -7.52 -9.82 19.80
CA ARG A 133 -8.87 -9.99 20.35
C ARG A 133 -9.89 -9.76 19.24
N GLU A 134 -10.90 -10.60 19.17
CA GLU A 134 -12.02 -10.39 18.24
C GLU A 134 -12.70 -9.04 18.50
N MET A 135 -12.89 -8.27 17.43
CA MET A 135 -13.59 -6.99 17.46
C MET A 135 -15.07 -7.18 17.71
N THR A 136 -15.66 -6.37 18.59
CA THR A 136 -17.11 -6.20 18.68
C THR A 136 -17.61 -5.38 17.48
N LYS A 137 -18.94 -5.32 17.29
CA LYS A 137 -19.54 -4.45 16.26
C LYS A 137 -19.28 -2.96 16.53
N GLU A 138 -19.21 -2.59 17.81
CA GLU A 138 -18.86 -1.23 18.25
C GLU A 138 -17.40 -0.89 17.90
N ASP A 139 -16.46 -1.83 18.11
CA ASP A 139 -15.05 -1.67 17.70
C ASP A 139 -14.94 -1.47 16.18
N ILE A 140 -15.68 -2.26 15.41
CA ILE A 140 -15.72 -2.15 13.94
C ILE A 140 -16.25 -0.78 13.53
N LYS A 141 -17.37 -0.34 14.08
CA LYS A 141 -17.96 0.97 13.79
C LYS A 141 -17.02 2.14 14.17
N TYR A 142 -16.38 2.04 15.32
CA TYR A 142 -15.37 3.01 15.76
C TYR A 142 -14.24 3.11 14.75
N LEU A 143 -13.70 1.96 14.31
CA LEU A 143 -12.57 1.95 13.41
C LEU A 143 -12.92 2.39 11.98
N VAL A 144 -14.11 2.05 11.48
CA VAL A 144 -14.63 2.58 10.20
C VAL A 144 -14.67 4.11 10.24
N ASN A 145 -15.15 4.70 11.35
CA ASN A 145 -15.14 6.14 11.51
C ASN A 145 -13.70 6.72 11.63
N ALA A 146 -12.79 6.03 12.31
CA ALA A 146 -11.39 6.45 12.42
C ALA A 146 -10.69 6.53 11.06
N TYR A 147 -10.93 5.56 10.16
CA TYR A 147 -10.47 5.61 8.76
C TYR A 147 -11.05 6.82 8.01
N ALA A 148 -12.34 7.10 8.19
CA ALA A 148 -13.00 8.23 7.53
C ALA A 148 -12.45 9.58 8.00
N GLU A 149 -12.26 9.75 9.32
CA GLU A 149 -11.65 10.96 9.89
C GLU A 149 -10.18 11.11 9.48
N ALA A 150 -9.42 10.02 9.45
CA ALA A 150 -8.05 10.01 8.94
C ALA A 150 -7.99 10.50 7.47
N ALA A 151 -8.84 9.97 6.61
CA ALA A 151 -8.91 10.39 5.21
C ALA A 151 -9.33 11.88 5.05
N LEU A 152 -10.20 12.39 5.92
CA LEU A 152 -10.54 13.82 5.93
C LEU A 152 -9.33 14.68 6.30
N ARG A 153 -8.52 14.25 7.29
CA ARG A 153 -7.25 14.92 7.64
C ARG A 153 -6.25 14.88 6.50
N VAL A 154 -6.11 13.71 5.84
CA VAL A 154 -5.28 13.56 4.62
C VAL A 154 -5.68 14.61 3.58
N LYS A 155 -6.97 14.75 3.27
CA LYS A 155 -7.48 15.77 2.34
C LYS A 155 -7.17 17.19 2.81
N LYS A 156 -7.42 17.52 4.07
CA LYS A 156 -7.13 18.86 4.66
C LYS A 156 -5.63 19.19 4.64
N SER A 157 -4.78 18.17 4.71
CA SER A 157 -3.32 18.28 4.64
C SER A 157 -2.78 18.46 3.21
N GLY A 158 -3.64 18.55 2.19
CA GLY A 158 -3.24 18.82 0.82
C GLY A 158 -2.70 17.64 0.03
N PHE A 159 -2.87 16.40 0.51
CA PHE A 159 -2.57 15.21 -0.30
C PHE A 159 -3.51 15.10 -1.50
N ASP A 160 -3.03 14.51 -2.59
CA ASP A 160 -3.79 14.32 -3.84
C ASP A 160 -4.76 13.14 -3.78
N GLY A 161 -4.64 12.27 -2.75
CA GLY A 161 -5.51 11.13 -2.54
C GLY A 161 -5.18 10.38 -1.27
N VAL A 162 -5.98 9.36 -0.96
CA VAL A 162 -5.77 8.42 0.13
C VAL A 162 -5.77 6.99 -0.39
N GLU A 163 -4.89 6.14 0.14
CA GLU A 163 -4.85 4.71 -0.18
C GLU A 163 -5.16 3.87 1.06
N ILE A 164 -6.16 2.99 0.96
CA ILE A 164 -6.47 2.01 2.01
C ILE A 164 -5.49 0.86 1.92
N HIS A 165 -4.81 0.52 3.01
CA HIS A 165 -3.95 -0.67 3.04
C HIS A 165 -4.78 -1.94 3.26
N GLY A 166 -5.06 -2.66 2.16
CA GLY A 166 -5.86 -3.90 2.14
C GLY A 166 -5.03 -5.16 1.87
N GLY A 167 -3.75 -5.20 2.27
CA GLY A 167 -2.86 -6.31 1.99
C GLY A 167 -1.94 -6.73 3.14
N HIS A 168 -1.07 -7.70 2.86
CA HIS A 168 0.10 -8.12 3.63
C HIS A 168 -0.18 -8.69 5.04
N GLY A 169 -1.45 -8.97 5.38
CA GLY A 169 -1.84 -9.41 6.71
C GLY A 169 -2.25 -8.29 7.67
N TYR A 170 -2.30 -7.01 7.23
CA TYR A 170 -2.86 -5.92 8.03
C TYR A 170 -4.37 -6.06 8.19
N LEU A 171 -5.02 -5.30 9.07
CA LEU A 171 -6.37 -5.60 9.54
C LEU A 171 -7.41 -5.79 8.43
N VAL A 172 -7.43 -4.95 7.40
CA VAL A 172 -8.34 -5.11 6.25
C VAL A 172 -8.11 -6.46 5.57
N SER A 173 -6.84 -6.83 5.34
CA SER A 173 -6.46 -8.15 4.79
C SER A 173 -6.87 -9.30 5.71
N GLN A 174 -6.78 -9.11 7.05
CA GLN A 174 -7.21 -10.12 8.02
C GLN A 174 -8.72 -10.38 7.94
N PHE A 175 -9.55 -9.32 7.74
CA PHE A 175 -10.99 -9.48 7.54
C PHE A 175 -11.31 -10.24 6.26
N LEU A 176 -10.58 -9.98 5.18
CA LEU A 176 -10.80 -10.63 3.88
C LEU A 176 -10.40 -12.11 3.89
N SER A 177 -9.38 -12.48 4.67
CA SER A 177 -8.81 -13.83 4.69
C SER A 177 -9.60 -14.79 5.58
N PRO A 178 -10.16 -15.89 5.05
CA PRO A 178 -10.79 -16.91 5.88
C PRO A 178 -9.78 -17.67 6.76
N TYR A 179 -8.49 -17.52 6.51
CA TYR A 179 -7.43 -18.05 7.37
C TYR A 179 -7.47 -17.45 8.77
N TYR A 180 -7.79 -16.17 8.89
CA TYR A 180 -7.86 -15.43 10.16
C TYR A 180 -9.28 -15.07 10.58
N ASN A 181 -10.17 -14.79 9.64
CA ASN A 181 -11.54 -14.40 9.91
C ASN A 181 -12.40 -15.65 10.13
N LYS A 182 -12.63 -16.00 11.40
CA LYS A 182 -13.46 -17.13 11.86
C LYS A 182 -14.82 -16.68 12.37
N ARG A 183 -15.21 -15.43 12.08
CA ARG A 183 -16.52 -14.89 12.49
C ARG A 183 -17.68 -15.63 11.85
N THR A 184 -18.79 -15.70 12.59
CA THR A 184 -20.05 -16.32 12.15
C THR A 184 -21.17 -15.29 11.98
N ASP A 185 -20.86 -14.00 12.19
CA ASP A 185 -21.79 -12.89 11.96
C ASP A 185 -21.65 -12.32 10.53
N GLU A 186 -22.26 -11.15 10.28
CA GLU A 186 -22.26 -10.47 8.99
C GLU A 186 -20.88 -9.99 8.48
N TYR A 187 -19.81 -10.17 9.26
CA TYR A 187 -18.42 -9.85 8.87
C TYR A 187 -17.58 -11.09 8.60
N GLY A 188 -18.15 -12.30 8.63
CA GLY A 188 -17.44 -13.57 8.44
C GLY A 188 -18.15 -14.55 7.51
N GLY A 189 -17.50 -15.68 7.23
CA GLY A 189 -18.02 -16.71 6.33
C GLY A 189 -17.77 -16.39 4.86
N SER A 190 -18.80 -16.04 4.09
CA SER A 190 -18.68 -15.75 2.66
C SER A 190 -17.84 -14.51 2.36
N ILE A 191 -17.32 -14.38 1.12
CA ILE A 191 -16.51 -13.22 0.74
C ILE A 191 -17.31 -11.92 0.79
N GLU A 192 -18.61 -11.96 0.53
CA GLU A 192 -19.50 -10.79 0.65
C GLU A 192 -19.49 -10.24 2.08
N ASN A 193 -19.52 -11.14 3.06
CA ASN A 193 -19.46 -10.78 4.48
C ASN A 193 -18.05 -10.36 4.90
N ARG A 194 -17.01 -11.10 4.51
CA ARG A 194 -15.62 -10.76 4.83
C ARG A 194 -15.19 -9.43 4.21
N GLY A 195 -15.74 -9.09 3.04
CA GLY A 195 -15.54 -7.81 2.35
C GLY A 195 -16.30 -6.64 2.97
N ARG A 196 -17.31 -6.88 3.81
CA ARG A 196 -18.16 -5.84 4.40
C ARG A 196 -17.36 -4.74 5.10
N PHE A 197 -16.37 -5.10 5.88
CA PHE A 197 -15.54 -4.15 6.61
C PHE A 197 -14.84 -3.14 5.68
N VAL A 198 -14.20 -3.59 4.61
CA VAL A 198 -13.54 -2.70 3.65
C VAL A 198 -14.55 -1.86 2.85
N PHE A 199 -15.73 -2.41 2.54
CA PHE A 199 -16.78 -1.66 1.85
C PHE A 199 -17.36 -0.55 2.73
N GLU A 200 -17.50 -0.79 4.04
CA GLU A 200 -17.94 0.23 5.00
C GLU A 200 -16.86 1.31 5.18
N ILE A 201 -15.59 0.95 5.29
CA ILE A 201 -14.47 1.91 5.31
C ILE A 201 -14.51 2.78 4.06
N PHE A 202 -14.60 2.18 2.86
CA PHE A 202 -14.65 2.95 1.62
C PHE A 202 -15.81 3.93 1.60
N LYS A 203 -17.02 3.49 1.93
CA LYS A 203 -18.22 4.34 1.96
C LYS A 203 -18.09 5.50 2.95
N ALA A 204 -17.61 5.21 4.17
CA ALA A 204 -17.41 6.23 5.19
C ALA A 204 -16.33 7.27 4.78
N ILE A 205 -15.24 6.83 4.16
CA ILE A 205 -14.23 7.73 3.59
C ILE A 205 -14.87 8.60 2.49
N ARG A 206 -15.57 7.99 1.51
CA ARG A 206 -16.19 8.71 0.39
C ARG A 206 -17.18 9.77 0.87
N GLU A 207 -17.99 9.46 1.89
CA GLU A 207 -18.92 10.42 2.50
C GLU A 207 -18.18 11.63 3.09
N LYS A 208 -17.04 11.42 3.77
CA LYS A 208 -16.25 12.49 4.40
C LYS A 208 -15.45 13.33 3.41
N VAL A 209 -14.83 12.70 2.41
CA VAL A 209 -13.94 13.41 1.48
C VAL A 209 -14.64 13.89 0.22
N GLY A 210 -15.86 13.40 -0.07
CA GLY A 210 -16.65 13.75 -1.25
C GLY A 210 -16.18 13.06 -2.54
N GLU A 211 -16.95 13.23 -3.63
CA GLU A 211 -16.82 12.47 -4.87
C GLU A 211 -15.52 12.70 -5.65
N LYS A 212 -14.89 13.86 -5.47
CA LYS A 212 -13.74 14.27 -6.29
C LYS A 212 -12.38 13.91 -5.68
N PHE A 213 -12.33 13.56 -4.40
CA PHE A 213 -11.06 13.22 -3.75
C PHE A 213 -10.71 11.76 -4.03
N PRO A 214 -9.58 11.45 -4.64
CA PRO A 214 -9.19 10.10 -5.00
C PRO A 214 -9.04 9.17 -3.81
N ILE A 215 -9.70 8.00 -3.88
CA ILE A 215 -9.57 6.92 -2.92
C ILE A 215 -9.04 5.69 -3.66
N LEU A 216 -7.90 5.20 -3.26
CA LEU A 216 -7.25 4.00 -3.78
C LEU A 216 -7.29 2.89 -2.73
N ILE A 217 -7.04 1.68 -3.17
CA ILE A 217 -6.74 0.54 -2.28
C ILE A 217 -5.52 -0.22 -2.78
N LYS A 218 -4.62 -0.60 -1.87
CA LYS A 218 -3.65 -1.64 -2.11
C LYS A 218 -4.24 -2.97 -1.65
N LEU A 219 -4.53 -3.89 -2.58
CA LEU A 219 -5.30 -5.10 -2.35
C LEU A 219 -4.45 -6.36 -2.60
N ASN A 220 -4.49 -7.31 -1.67
CA ASN A 220 -3.91 -8.63 -1.88
C ASN A 220 -4.64 -9.39 -3.00
N SER A 221 -3.87 -9.92 -3.94
CA SER A 221 -4.36 -10.87 -4.96
C SER A 221 -4.70 -12.24 -4.36
N SER A 222 -3.90 -12.68 -3.40
CA SER A 222 -4.04 -13.94 -2.68
C SER A 222 -3.15 -13.92 -1.44
N ASP A 223 -3.45 -14.73 -0.44
CA ASP A 223 -2.56 -14.96 0.71
C ASP A 223 -1.42 -15.94 0.37
N TYR A 224 -1.54 -16.68 -0.73
CA TYR A 224 -0.59 -17.72 -1.18
C TYR A 224 -0.37 -18.86 -0.17
N VAL A 225 -1.33 -19.13 0.71
CA VAL A 225 -1.36 -20.33 1.53
C VAL A 225 -1.94 -21.51 0.76
N LYS A 226 -1.59 -22.73 1.15
CA LYS A 226 -2.09 -23.95 0.49
C LYS A 226 -3.58 -24.14 0.70
N GLU A 227 -4.10 -23.83 1.88
CA GLU A 227 -5.49 -24.00 2.23
C GLU A 227 -6.03 -22.86 3.08
N GLY A 228 -7.28 -22.48 2.88
CA GLY A 228 -8.03 -21.60 3.77
C GLY A 228 -7.64 -20.12 3.75
N GLY A 229 -6.83 -19.66 2.79
CA GLY A 229 -6.49 -18.24 2.63
C GLY A 229 -7.41 -17.50 1.67
N LEU A 230 -7.18 -16.21 1.53
CA LEU A 230 -7.79 -15.38 0.48
C LEU A 230 -7.39 -15.93 -0.90
N THR A 231 -8.36 -16.24 -1.73
CA THR A 231 -8.14 -16.72 -3.09
C THR A 231 -8.11 -15.56 -4.09
N ILE A 232 -7.63 -15.84 -5.32
CA ILE A 232 -7.69 -14.87 -6.43
C ILE A 232 -9.15 -14.47 -6.73
N GLU A 233 -10.08 -15.41 -6.74
CA GLU A 233 -11.49 -15.12 -7.02
C GLU A 233 -12.14 -14.29 -5.91
N ASP A 234 -11.83 -14.56 -4.65
CA ASP A 234 -12.26 -13.71 -3.53
C ASP A 234 -11.77 -12.27 -3.70
N SER A 235 -10.49 -12.10 -4.06
CA SER A 235 -9.90 -10.79 -4.27
C SER A 235 -10.50 -10.05 -5.47
N LEU A 236 -10.76 -10.75 -6.57
CA LEU A 236 -11.43 -10.19 -7.74
C LEU A 236 -12.84 -9.71 -7.38
N TYR A 237 -13.62 -10.49 -6.64
CA TYR A 237 -14.93 -10.08 -6.15
C TYR A 237 -14.86 -8.77 -5.34
N VAL A 238 -13.92 -8.67 -4.39
CA VAL A 238 -13.74 -7.45 -3.58
C VAL A 238 -13.38 -6.24 -4.45
N ALA A 239 -12.47 -6.43 -5.40
CA ALA A 239 -12.02 -5.39 -6.31
C ALA A 239 -13.15 -4.89 -7.22
N GLU A 240 -13.93 -5.80 -7.82
CA GLU A 240 -15.11 -5.47 -8.65
C GLU A 240 -16.16 -4.72 -7.82
N ARG A 241 -16.43 -5.19 -6.61
CA ARG A 241 -17.39 -4.51 -5.73
C ARG A 241 -16.94 -3.11 -5.34
N LEU A 242 -15.64 -2.89 -5.08
CA LEU A 242 -15.09 -1.54 -4.85
C LEU A 242 -15.15 -0.67 -6.11
N ALA A 243 -14.94 -1.26 -7.30
CA ALA A 243 -15.08 -0.55 -8.57
C ALA A 243 -16.52 -0.07 -8.80
N GLU A 244 -17.53 -0.90 -8.52
CA GLU A 244 -18.95 -0.55 -8.57
C GLU A 244 -19.30 0.57 -7.56
N LEU A 245 -18.68 0.56 -6.38
CA LEU A 245 -18.85 1.59 -5.36
C LEU A 245 -18.15 2.90 -5.71
N GLY A 246 -17.29 2.93 -6.73
CA GLY A 246 -16.65 4.15 -7.22
C GLY A 246 -15.22 4.39 -6.69
N ILE A 247 -14.46 3.34 -6.37
CA ILE A 247 -13.02 3.50 -6.07
C ILE A 247 -12.29 4.08 -7.29
N ASP A 248 -11.22 4.84 -7.07
CA ASP A 248 -10.54 5.54 -8.17
C ASP A 248 -9.41 4.71 -8.81
N ALA A 249 -8.74 3.84 -8.05
CA ALA A 249 -7.74 2.90 -8.58
C ALA A 249 -7.46 1.75 -7.59
N ILE A 250 -6.88 0.67 -8.10
CA ILE A 250 -6.51 -0.52 -7.31
C ILE A 250 -5.02 -0.82 -7.54
N GLU A 251 -4.20 -0.71 -6.47
CA GLU A 251 -2.82 -1.17 -6.48
C GLU A 251 -2.79 -2.66 -6.09
N VAL A 252 -2.32 -3.49 -7.02
CA VAL A 252 -2.24 -4.93 -6.82
C VAL A 252 -1.01 -5.30 -6.00
N THR A 253 -1.22 -6.14 -4.98
CA THR A 253 -0.16 -6.78 -4.20
C THR A 253 -0.53 -8.22 -3.89
N GLY A 254 0.19 -8.91 -3.00
CA GLY A 254 -0.17 -10.26 -2.58
C GLY A 254 0.81 -10.85 -1.58
N GLY A 255 0.42 -11.96 -0.98
CA GLY A 255 1.13 -12.62 0.08
C GLY A 255 0.82 -12.04 1.46
N ASN A 256 1.10 -12.84 2.48
CA ASN A 256 0.81 -12.49 3.86
C ASN A 256 2.06 -12.67 4.72
N GLU A 257 2.55 -11.58 5.33
CA GLU A 257 3.79 -11.59 6.11
C GLU A 257 3.63 -12.24 7.49
N SER A 258 2.40 -12.50 7.93
CA SER A 258 2.10 -13.17 9.20
C SER A 258 2.06 -14.70 9.13
N ILE A 259 2.24 -15.30 7.95
CA ILE A 259 2.16 -16.75 7.71
C ILE A 259 3.56 -17.31 7.42
N GLU A 260 4.03 -18.22 8.28
CA GLU A 260 5.39 -18.76 8.17
C GLU A 260 5.67 -19.47 6.84
N GLU A 261 4.74 -20.29 6.32
CA GLU A 261 4.97 -21.01 5.08
C GLU A 261 5.12 -20.06 3.89
N VAL A 262 4.30 -18.99 3.85
CA VAL A 262 4.36 -17.97 2.79
C VAL A 262 5.71 -17.26 2.79
N MET A 263 6.23 -16.96 3.98
CA MET A 263 7.53 -16.30 4.13
C MET A 263 8.69 -17.25 3.81
N LYS A 264 8.62 -18.52 4.23
CA LYS A 264 9.61 -19.56 3.89
C LYS A 264 9.70 -19.81 2.38
N ASP A 265 8.57 -19.84 1.70
CA ASP A 265 8.47 -20.09 0.25
C ASP A 265 8.75 -18.84 -0.60
N ASN A 266 9.08 -17.70 0.03
CA ASN A 266 9.34 -16.41 -0.63
C ASN A 266 8.13 -15.90 -1.45
N LEU A 267 6.92 -16.16 -0.97
CA LEU A 267 5.66 -15.77 -1.60
C LEU A 267 5.05 -14.51 -0.99
N GLY A 268 5.71 -13.91 -0.01
CA GLY A 268 5.31 -12.62 0.59
C GLY A 268 5.37 -11.44 -0.40
N PRO A 269 4.94 -10.25 0.04
CA PRO A 269 4.85 -9.06 -0.84
C PRO A 269 6.22 -8.57 -1.32
N SER A 270 7.27 -8.84 -0.56
CA SER A 270 8.63 -8.36 -0.84
C SER A 270 9.58 -9.51 -1.20
N ARG A 271 9.30 -10.19 -2.33
CA ARG A 271 10.07 -11.35 -2.77
C ARG A 271 11.55 -11.03 -3.00
N THR A 272 12.42 -11.96 -2.61
CA THR A 272 13.87 -11.91 -2.86
C THR A 272 14.22 -12.53 -4.21
N LYS A 273 15.47 -12.36 -4.66
CA LYS A 273 16.01 -12.96 -5.90
C LYS A 273 15.28 -12.57 -7.19
N VAL A 274 14.46 -11.51 -7.18
CA VAL A 274 13.74 -11.03 -8.36
C VAL A 274 14.72 -10.50 -9.42
N ALA A 275 15.81 -9.86 -9.00
CA ALA A 275 16.80 -9.28 -9.90
C ALA A 275 17.65 -10.29 -10.71
N ILE A 276 17.42 -11.61 -10.54
CA ILE A 276 18.20 -12.65 -11.22
C ILE A 276 17.79 -12.76 -12.71
N SER A 277 16.47 -12.68 -12.98
CA SER A 277 15.95 -12.85 -14.33
C SER A 277 14.63 -12.12 -14.54
N LYS A 278 14.31 -11.77 -15.81
CA LYS A 278 13.09 -11.03 -16.17
C LYS A 278 11.80 -11.82 -15.89
N ASP A 279 11.82 -13.13 -15.99
CA ASP A 279 10.66 -14.00 -15.70
C ASP A 279 10.18 -13.92 -14.26
N ARG A 280 11.05 -13.48 -13.33
CA ARG A 280 10.71 -13.27 -11.92
C ARG A 280 10.15 -11.89 -11.60
N GLU A 281 10.12 -11.00 -12.56
CA GLU A 281 9.61 -9.65 -12.41
C GLU A 281 8.10 -9.59 -12.49
N SER A 282 7.53 -8.50 -12.00
CA SER A 282 6.08 -8.26 -12.08
C SER A 282 5.27 -9.48 -11.63
N TYR A 283 5.66 -10.07 -10.49
CA TYR A 283 5.17 -11.38 -10.04
C TYR A 283 3.69 -11.41 -9.63
N PHE A 284 2.99 -10.29 -9.67
CA PHE A 284 1.54 -10.19 -9.54
C PHE A 284 0.84 -9.89 -10.88
N LYS A 285 1.56 -9.92 -12.01
CA LYS A 285 1.04 -9.52 -13.31
C LYS A 285 -0.18 -10.34 -13.76
N GLU A 286 -0.19 -11.64 -13.52
CA GLU A 286 -1.30 -12.52 -13.94
C GLU A 286 -2.63 -12.12 -13.28
N TYR A 287 -2.60 -11.80 -11.99
CA TYR A 287 -3.77 -11.27 -11.30
C TYR A 287 -4.12 -9.86 -11.79
N ALA A 288 -3.13 -8.99 -11.95
CA ALA A 288 -3.34 -7.61 -12.40
C ALA A 288 -3.98 -7.56 -13.81
N ILE A 289 -3.58 -8.47 -14.71
CA ILE A 289 -4.19 -8.61 -16.04
C ILE A 289 -5.66 -9.01 -15.90
N LYS A 290 -5.96 -10.08 -15.15
CA LYS A 290 -7.34 -10.54 -14.92
C LYS A 290 -8.20 -9.43 -14.31
N LEU A 291 -7.67 -8.69 -13.33
CA LEU A 291 -8.38 -7.58 -12.72
C LEU A 291 -8.65 -6.45 -13.72
N ALA A 292 -7.66 -6.07 -14.52
CA ALA A 292 -7.78 -5.01 -15.51
C ALA A 292 -8.74 -5.35 -16.68
N GLU A 293 -9.02 -6.64 -16.89
CA GLU A 293 -10.04 -7.12 -17.83
C GLU A 293 -11.46 -7.08 -17.22
N ARG A 294 -11.57 -7.21 -15.88
CA ARG A 294 -12.85 -7.31 -15.15
C ARG A 294 -13.34 -5.99 -14.55
N THR A 295 -12.52 -4.95 -14.59
CA THR A 295 -12.88 -3.63 -14.05
C THR A 295 -12.56 -2.51 -15.04
N ASN A 296 -13.34 -1.43 -14.98
CA ASN A 296 -13.06 -0.19 -15.71
C ASN A 296 -12.20 0.80 -14.90
N LYS A 297 -11.64 0.35 -13.77
CA LYS A 297 -10.80 1.19 -12.91
C LYS A 297 -9.32 1.00 -13.22
N PRO A 298 -8.52 2.05 -13.13
CA PRO A 298 -7.07 1.93 -13.28
C PRO A 298 -6.47 0.89 -12.36
N VAL A 299 -5.68 -0.02 -12.92
CA VAL A 299 -4.92 -1.02 -12.17
C VAL A 299 -3.46 -0.63 -12.13
N ILE A 300 -2.91 -0.61 -10.92
CA ILE A 300 -1.51 -0.29 -10.64
C ILE A 300 -0.81 -1.61 -10.31
N LEU A 301 0.13 -2.03 -11.15
CA LEU A 301 0.91 -3.24 -10.91
C LEU A 301 2.06 -2.96 -9.96
N SER A 302 2.09 -3.61 -8.80
CA SER A 302 3.26 -3.66 -7.93
C SER A 302 3.94 -5.03 -7.99
N GLY A 303 5.02 -5.20 -7.23
CA GLY A 303 5.64 -6.51 -7.05
C GLY A 303 6.70 -6.87 -8.09
N GLY A 304 7.92 -6.34 -7.89
CA GLY A 304 9.09 -6.77 -8.65
C GLY A 304 9.34 -6.07 -9.98
N ASN A 305 8.62 -5.01 -10.30
CA ASN A 305 8.86 -4.19 -11.49
C ASN A 305 10.29 -3.65 -11.51
N ARG A 306 11.03 -3.84 -12.62
CA ARG A 306 12.46 -3.48 -12.69
C ARG A 306 12.91 -3.05 -14.09
N HIS A 307 12.68 -3.85 -15.13
CA HIS A 307 13.09 -3.52 -16.47
C HIS A 307 12.05 -2.63 -17.15
N PHE A 308 12.55 -1.58 -17.79
CA PHE A 308 11.72 -0.60 -18.49
C PHE A 308 10.89 -1.26 -19.60
N ASP A 309 11.55 -2.05 -20.46
CA ASP A 309 10.93 -2.77 -21.57
C ASP A 309 9.82 -3.73 -21.12
N VAL A 310 10.00 -4.46 -20.02
CA VAL A 310 8.96 -5.37 -19.48
C VAL A 310 7.70 -4.58 -19.07
N MET A 311 7.86 -3.42 -18.46
CA MET A 311 6.71 -2.57 -18.09
C MET A 311 6.06 -1.94 -19.33
N GLU A 312 6.85 -1.58 -20.34
CA GLU A 312 6.34 -1.00 -21.59
C GLU A 312 5.58 -2.03 -22.43
N GLU A 313 6.04 -3.28 -22.47
CA GLU A 313 5.31 -4.42 -23.04
C GLU A 313 3.97 -4.62 -22.32
N LEU A 314 3.96 -4.72 -20.99
CA LEU A 314 2.72 -4.87 -20.22
C LEU A 314 1.74 -3.71 -20.44
N LEU A 315 2.23 -2.48 -20.55
CA LEU A 315 1.41 -1.30 -20.82
C LEU A 315 0.69 -1.37 -22.19
N ASN A 316 1.34 -1.98 -23.20
CA ASN A 316 0.81 -2.03 -24.56
C ASN A 316 0.04 -3.31 -24.86
N ASP A 317 0.37 -4.42 -24.20
CA ASP A 317 -0.23 -5.73 -24.46
C ASP A 317 -1.38 -6.07 -23.49
N THR A 318 -1.59 -5.25 -22.45
CA THR A 318 -2.63 -5.46 -21.45
C THR A 318 -3.39 -4.17 -21.12
N ASN A 319 -4.38 -4.26 -20.23
CA ASN A 319 -5.10 -3.10 -19.68
C ASN A 319 -4.44 -2.53 -18.41
N ILE A 320 -3.24 -2.97 -18.05
CA ILE A 320 -2.48 -2.37 -16.93
C ILE A 320 -1.97 -1.00 -17.35
N GLU A 321 -2.20 0.02 -16.53
CA GLU A 321 -1.88 1.39 -16.91
C GLU A 321 -0.75 2.03 -16.10
N TYR A 322 -0.48 1.53 -14.89
CA TYR A 322 0.46 2.14 -13.94
C TYR A 322 1.35 1.11 -13.28
N PHE A 323 2.56 1.53 -12.91
CA PHE A 323 3.58 0.66 -12.32
C PHE A 323 4.12 1.26 -11.03
N SER A 324 4.02 0.47 -9.94
CA SER A 324 4.49 0.86 -8.63
C SER A 324 5.86 0.23 -8.35
N LEU A 325 6.84 1.08 -8.00
CA LEU A 325 8.21 0.69 -7.67
C LEU A 325 8.54 1.11 -6.24
N SER A 326 8.89 0.16 -5.36
CA SER A 326 9.33 0.48 -4.00
C SER A 326 10.84 0.38 -3.87
N ARG A 327 11.40 -0.84 -3.76
CA ARG A 327 12.83 -1.08 -3.55
C ARG A 327 13.75 -0.55 -4.66
N PRO A 328 13.37 -0.55 -5.96
CA PRO A 328 14.16 0.11 -6.99
C PRO A 328 14.40 1.59 -6.70
N LEU A 329 13.35 2.35 -6.35
CA LEU A 329 13.43 3.77 -6.00
C LEU A 329 14.08 4.02 -4.63
N THR A 330 14.10 3.05 -3.72
CA THR A 330 14.91 3.12 -2.50
C THR A 330 16.42 3.02 -2.78
N ALA A 331 16.79 2.25 -3.80
CA ALA A 331 18.19 2.13 -4.21
C ALA A 331 18.67 3.26 -5.13
N GLU A 332 17.77 3.79 -5.95
CA GLU A 332 18.02 4.84 -6.92
C GLU A 332 16.81 5.78 -6.99
N PRO A 333 16.76 6.80 -6.11
CA PRO A 333 15.64 7.76 -6.12
C PRO A 333 15.48 8.50 -7.45
N ASP A 334 16.58 8.68 -8.20
CA ASP A 334 16.67 9.35 -9.51
C ASP A 334 16.42 8.41 -10.72
N LEU A 335 15.98 7.17 -10.49
CA LEU A 335 15.80 6.15 -11.53
C LEU A 335 14.87 6.60 -12.67
N ILE A 336 13.77 7.30 -12.35
CA ILE A 336 12.81 7.74 -13.37
C ILE A 336 13.41 8.81 -14.28
N ASN A 337 14.19 9.75 -13.74
CA ASN A 337 14.93 10.74 -14.55
C ASN A 337 15.98 10.07 -15.45
N LYS A 338 16.66 9.03 -14.96
CA LYS A 338 17.61 8.26 -15.79
C LYS A 338 16.91 7.62 -16.97
N TRP A 339 15.78 6.94 -16.73
CA TRP A 339 14.99 6.36 -17.80
C TRP A 339 14.44 7.41 -18.78
N TYR A 340 13.99 8.54 -18.27
CA TYR A 340 13.54 9.65 -19.11
C TYR A 340 14.66 10.23 -20.01
N SER A 341 15.91 10.24 -19.53
CA SER A 341 17.07 10.68 -20.32
C SER A 341 17.63 9.61 -21.26
N GLY A 342 17.03 8.42 -21.33
CA GLY A 342 17.43 7.34 -22.23
C GLY A 342 18.39 6.31 -21.61
N ASP A 343 18.81 6.43 -20.34
CA ASP A 343 19.56 5.38 -19.63
C ASP A 343 18.60 4.34 -19.08
N LEU A 344 18.14 3.42 -19.94
CA LEU A 344 17.14 2.38 -19.64
C LEU A 344 17.71 1.16 -18.89
N LYS A 345 18.89 1.27 -18.30
CA LYS A 345 19.47 0.17 -17.50
C LYS A 345 18.55 -0.22 -16.33
N LYS A 346 18.59 -1.51 -16.01
CA LYS A 346 17.89 -2.03 -14.83
C LYS A 346 18.41 -1.39 -13.55
N PRO A 347 17.54 -1.21 -12.51
CA PRO A 347 17.95 -0.58 -11.27
C PRO A 347 18.98 -1.41 -10.50
N LYS A 348 19.81 -0.75 -9.71
CA LYS A 348 20.85 -1.35 -8.86
C LYS A 348 20.32 -2.28 -7.79
N CYS A 349 19.06 -2.09 -7.36
CA CYS A 349 18.44 -2.92 -6.33
C CYS A 349 18.55 -4.41 -6.66
N LYS A 350 19.09 -5.21 -5.75
CA LYS A 350 19.29 -6.67 -5.90
C LYS A 350 18.09 -7.49 -5.38
N SER A 351 17.03 -6.86 -4.87
CA SER A 351 15.91 -7.53 -4.17
C SER A 351 16.37 -8.44 -3.02
N CYS A 352 17.36 -7.97 -2.25
CA CYS A 352 17.97 -8.72 -1.15
C CYS A 352 17.30 -8.47 0.21
N ASN A 353 16.37 -7.53 0.31
CA ASN A 353 15.66 -7.10 1.53
C ASN A 353 16.58 -6.57 2.67
N GLN A 354 17.88 -6.36 2.43
CA GLN A 354 18.78 -5.84 3.47
C GLN A 354 18.45 -4.39 3.87
N CYS A 355 17.79 -3.61 3.00
CA CYS A 355 17.32 -2.27 3.34
C CYS A 355 16.34 -2.27 4.53
N TYR A 356 15.55 -3.31 4.75
CA TYR A 356 14.67 -3.41 5.92
C TYR A 356 15.41 -3.46 7.27
N LYS A 357 16.71 -3.76 7.28
CA LYS A 357 17.56 -3.85 8.47
C LYS A 357 18.37 -2.58 8.73
N THR A 358 18.32 -1.59 7.83
CA THR A 358 19.10 -0.35 7.95
C THR A 358 18.27 0.77 8.58
N TYR A 359 18.93 1.75 9.16
CA TYR A 359 18.30 2.99 9.59
C TYR A 359 17.65 3.72 8.40
N GLY A 360 16.43 4.19 8.57
CA GLY A 360 15.66 4.83 7.51
C GLY A 360 15.35 3.92 6.33
N LYS A 361 15.52 2.60 6.47
CA LYS A 361 15.28 1.59 5.42
C LYS A 361 16.05 1.89 4.12
N ARG A 362 17.25 2.48 4.24
CA ARG A 362 18.10 2.86 3.11
C ARG A 362 18.74 1.64 2.45
N CYS A 363 18.98 1.73 1.15
CA CYS A 363 19.68 0.66 0.43
C CYS A 363 21.14 0.54 0.92
N ILE A 364 21.58 -0.69 1.24
CA ILE A 364 22.94 -0.96 1.72
C ILE A 364 24.03 -0.51 0.75
N PHE A 365 23.73 -0.39 -0.54
CA PHE A 365 24.68 0.12 -1.55
C PHE A 365 24.81 1.66 -1.54
N ASN A 366 23.94 2.36 -0.79
CA ASN A 366 23.95 3.83 -0.65
C ASN A 366 24.46 4.28 0.73
N ILE A 367 24.75 3.37 1.64
CA ILE A 367 25.32 3.66 2.95
C ILE A 367 26.84 3.66 2.81
N LYS A 368 27.47 4.80 3.11
CA LYS A 368 28.94 4.93 3.18
C LYS A 368 29.46 4.45 4.52
#